data_ab639ce1ea9e37ac78d39b53f72d8197
#
_entry.id   ab639ce1ea9e37ac78d39b53f72d8197
#
_cell.length_a   1.000
_cell.length_b   1.000
_cell.length_c   1.000
_cell.angle_alpha   90.00
_cell.angle_beta   90.00
_cell.angle_gamma   90.00
#
_symmetry.space_group_name_H-M   'P 1'
#
loop_
_entity.id
_entity.type
_entity.pdbx_description
1 polymer ?
#
loop_
_entity_poly.entity_id
_entity_poly.type
_entity_poly.pdbx_seq_one_letter_code
_entity_poly.pdbx_strand_id
1 'polypeptide(L)'
;MAVDSDSDPSTRDPSSTLTDLRTGVSPAARWATRITIGLLVALLCAAGAGWLGVHTSQASASAHGYKLTVTYAGVARAGLDVPMRVEVDSDRPWGEHITLSISREYFTIFETQGFFPDADSSTGNGQDVFFSFDPPADGQPFVLDYDAYIQPSAQRGASARISVLDGDAAAVSVDIRTFLFP
;
A
#
# COMPACT_ATOMS: atom_id res chain seq x y z
N MET A 1 76.15 3.93 64.65
CA MET A 1 75.96 5.17 63.85
C MET A 1 75.22 4.79 62.59
N ALA A 2 74.07 5.16 62.55
CA ALA A 2 72.94 4.94 61.66
C ALA A 2 73.22 5.35 60.23
N VAL A 3 72.46 4.85 59.39
CA VAL A 3 71.77 5.48 58.24
C VAL A 3 71.08 4.30 57.57
N ASP A 4 69.87 4.08 57.74
CA ASP A 4 68.68 4.64 57.22
C ASP A 4 68.67 4.63 55.71
N SER A 5 67.77 3.89 55.23
CA SER A 5 67.65 3.71 53.81
C SER A 5 66.24 3.61 53.32
N ASP A 6 66.16 4.31 52.56
CA ASP A 6 65.41 4.63 51.39
C ASP A 6 64.30 3.62 51.03
N SER A 7 63.11 4.09 51.27
CA SER A 7 61.87 3.49 50.78
C SER A 7 61.55 4.11 49.43
N ASP A 8 61.75 3.34 48.40
CA ASP A 8 61.26 3.69 47.02
C ASP A 8 59.75 3.44 46.92
N PRO A 9 58.93 4.46 46.73
CA PRO A 9 57.52 4.32 46.53
C PRO A 9 57.16 4.59 45.10
N SER A 10 57.58 3.76 44.17
CA SER A 10 57.15 3.98 42.80
C SER A 10 57.07 2.72 41.95
N THR A 11 56.17 1.84 42.32
CA THR A 11 55.56 0.96 41.31
C THR A 11 54.04 1.01 41.47
N ARG A 12 53.47 2.14 41.07
CA ARG A 12 52.06 2.15 40.70
C ARG A 12 52.00 1.44 39.39
N ASP A 13 51.58 0.20 39.40
CA ASP A 13 51.08 -0.48 38.24
C ASP A 13 49.96 0.39 37.61
N PRO A 14 50.10 0.83 36.40
CA PRO A 14 48.96 1.40 35.70
C PRO A 14 47.99 0.26 35.42
N SER A 15 47.11 -0.03 36.36
CA SER A 15 45.95 -0.86 36.07
C SER A 15 45.16 -0.16 34.98
N SER A 16 45.51 -0.50 33.74
CA SER A 16 44.80 -0.08 32.56
C SER A 16 43.38 -0.59 32.71
N THR A 17 42.43 0.33 32.90
CA THR A 17 40.99 0.05 32.88
C THR A 17 40.50 -0.64 31.63
N LEU A 18 41.39 -0.86 30.63
CA LEU A 18 41.12 -1.58 29.40
C LEU A 18 41.37 -3.09 29.49
N THR A 19 42.04 -3.56 30.53
CA THR A 19 42.38 -4.99 30.69
C THR A 19 41.20 -5.84 31.18
N ASP A 20 40.16 -5.18 31.68
CA ASP A 20 38.97 -5.85 32.24
C ASP A 20 37.81 -5.98 31.28
N LEU A 21 38.03 -5.65 30.00
CA LEU A 21 37.10 -5.96 28.94
C LEU A 21 37.14 -7.47 28.66
N ARG A 22 36.29 -8.19 29.38
CA ARG A 22 36.00 -9.60 29.09
C ARG A 22 35.59 -9.74 27.64
N THR A 23 36.53 -10.10 26.77
CA THR A 23 36.31 -10.42 25.34
C THR A 23 35.57 -11.75 25.12
N GLY A 24 35.04 -12.33 26.18
CA GLY A 24 34.24 -13.53 26.12
C GLY A 24 32.79 -13.24 25.71
N VAL A 25 32.52 -13.13 24.41
CA VAL A 25 31.13 -13.11 23.91
C VAL A 25 30.46 -14.43 24.34
N SER A 26 29.45 -14.32 25.21
CA SER A 26 28.73 -15.49 25.71
C SER A 26 28.09 -16.25 24.55
N PRO A 27 27.94 -17.60 24.64
CA PRO A 27 27.26 -18.36 23.60
C PRO A 27 25.87 -17.82 23.29
N ALA A 28 25.14 -17.33 24.30
CA ALA A 28 23.83 -16.69 24.12
C ALA A 28 23.90 -15.42 23.25
N ALA A 29 24.94 -14.58 23.43
CA ALA A 29 25.11 -13.37 22.61
C ALA A 29 25.42 -13.73 21.15
N ARG A 30 26.19 -14.78 20.91
CA ARG A 30 26.45 -15.25 19.52
C ARG A 30 25.18 -15.77 18.86
N TRP A 31 24.34 -16.48 19.59
CA TRP A 31 23.03 -16.94 19.11
C TRP A 31 22.09 -15.75 18.83
N ALA A 32 22.01 -14.80 19.74
CA ALA A 32 21.23 -13.58 19.55
C ALA A 32 21.66 -12.81 18.28
N THR A 33 22.96 -12.62 18.07
CA THR A 33 23.47 -11.98 16.84
C THR A 33 23.11 -12.74 15.58
N ARG A 34 23.21 -14.08 15.58
CA ARG A 34 22.82 -14.90 14.42
C ARG A 34 21.33 -14.80 14.10
N ILE A 35 20.49 -14.82 15.13
CA ILE A 35 19.03 -14.64 14.97
C ILE A 35 18.74 -13.25 14.40
N THR A 36 19.36 -12.20 14.92
CA THR A 36 19.18 -10.83 14.42
C THR A 36 19.61 -10.70 12.96
N ILE A 37 20.77 -11.25 12.59
CA ILE A 37 21.23 -11.26 11.19
C ILE A 37 20.27 -12.06 10.32
N GLY A 38 19.82 -13.22 10.76
CA GLY A 38 18.83 -14.04 10.05
C GLY A 38 17.50 -13.29 9.80
N LEU A 39 17.01 -12.58 10.82
CA LEU A 39 15.82 -11.73 10.71
C LEU A 39 16.02 -10.58 9.73
N LEU A 40 17.18 -9.90 9.77
CA LEU A 40 17.48 -8.82 8.83
C LEU A 40 17.57 -9.33 7.39
N VAL A 41 18.22 -10.48 7.17
CA VAL A 41 18.30 -11.09 5.85
C VAL A 41 16.90 -11.50 5.36
N ALA A 42 16.07 -12.10 6.21
CA ALA A 42 14.69 -12.46 5.87
C ALA A 42 13.87 -11.22 5.51
N LEU A 43 14.02 -10.11 6.24
CA LEU A 43 13.37 -8.83 5.97
C LEU A 43 13.82 -8.24 4.63
N LEU A 44 15.13 -8.28 4.34
CA LEU A 44 15.69 -7.82 3.05
C LEU A 44 15.20 -8.68 1.89
N CYS A 45 15.13 -10.00 2.07
CA CYS A 45 14.58 -10.90 1.06
C CYS A 45 13.09 -10.61 0.82
N ALA A 46 12.29 -10.39 1.87
CA ALA A 46 10.89 -10.03 1.76
C ALA A 46 10.70 -8.68 1.05
N ALA A 47 11.56 -7.69 1.34
CA ALA A 47 11.57 -6.41 0.65
C ALA A 47 11.92 -6.57 -0.83
N GLY A 48 12.96 -7.32 -1.14
CA GLY A 48 13.40 -7.59 -2.51
C GLY A 48 12.41 -8.40 -3.33
N ALA A 49 11.62 -9.25 -2.68
CA ALA A 49 10.50 -9.97 -3.28
C ALA A 49 9.24 -9.11 -3.49
N GLY A 50 9.29 -7.82 -3.14
CA GLY A 50 8.15 -6.90 -3.27
C GLY A 50 7.09 -7.04 -2.17
N TRP A 51 7.31 -7.84 -1.15
CA TRP A 51 6.32 -8.07 -0.08
C TRP A 51 6.05 -6.84 0.78
N LEU A 52 6.95 -5.86 0.79
CA LEU A 52 6.78 -4.61 1.52
C LEU A 52 6.26 -3.45 0.65
N GLY A 53 5.95 -3.70 -0.63
CA GLY A 53 5.45 -2.70 -1.58
C GLY A 53 3.92 -2.65 -1.67
N VAL A 54 3.44 -1.82 -2.60
CA VAL A 54 2.02 -1.80 -2.99
C VAL A 54 1.69 -3.14 -3.65
N HIS A 55 0.66 -3.80 -3.15
CA HIS A 55 0.15 -5.03 -3.76
C HIS A 55 -1.12 -4.72 -4.52
N THR A 56 -1.06 -4.95 -5.82
CA THR A 56 -2.24 -4.87 -6.69
C THR A 56 -3.12 -6.08 -6.49
N SER A 57 -4.41 -5.86 -6.44
CA SER A 57 -5.47 -6.88 -6.42
C SER A 57 -6.40 -6.65 -7.58
N GLN A 58 -7.11 -7.68 -7.99
CA GLN A 58 -8.09 -7.61 -9.06
C GLN A 58 -9.41 -8.22 -8.58
N ALA A 59 -10.51 -7.54 -8.88
CA ALA A 59 -11.86 -8.04 -8.69
C ALA A 59 -12.59 -8.00 -10.02
N SER A 60 -13.39 -9.02 -10.34
CA SER A 60 -14.17 -9.06 -11.57
C SER A 60 -15.53 -9.71 -11.35
N ALA A 61 -16.52 -9.23 -12.08
CA ALA A 61 -17.86 -9.79 -12.14
C ALA A 61 -18.43 -9.65 -13.54
N SER A 62 -19.36 -10.52 -13.90
CA SER A 62 -20.08 -10.46 -15.18
C SER A 62 -21.56 -10.65 -14.94
N ALA A 63 -22.37 -9.72 -15.44
CA ALA A 63 -23.82 -9.78 -15.36
C ALA A 63 -24.45 -8.90 -16.45
N HIS A 64 -25.63 -9.24 -16.91
CA HIS A 64 -26.45 -8.46 -17.85
C HIS A 64 -25.73 -8.02 -19.14
N GLY A 65 -24.79 -8.84 -19.65
CA GLY A 65 -24.03 -8.54 -20.85
C GLY A 65 -22.84 -7.58 -20.62
N TYR A 66 -22.53 -7.27 -19.37
CA TYR A 66 -21.32 -6.53 -18.99
C TYR A 66 -20.36 -7.42 -18.20
N LYS A 67 -19.07 -7.20 -18.41
CA LYS A 67 -18.00 -7.73 -17.57
C LYS A 67 -17.20 -6.56 -17.02
N LEU A 68 -17.22 -6.42 -15.71
CA LEU A 68 -16.49 -5.40 -14.97
C LEU A 68 -15.25 -6.02 -14.34
N THR A 69 -14.10 -5.45 -14.64
CA THR A 69 -12.81 -5.83 -14.04
C THR A 69 -12.19 -4.60 -13.41
N VAL A 70 -11.82 -4.69 -12.13
CA VAL A 70 -11.18 -3.61 -11.39
C VAL A 70 -9.85 -4.09 -10.85
N THR A 71 -8.78 -3.42 -11.29
CA THR A 71 -7.42 -3.61 -10.76
C THR A 71 -7.11 -2.43 -9.84
N TYR A 72 -6.75 -2.70 -8.61
CA TYR A 72 -6.59 -1.68 -7.58
C TYR A 72 -5.48 -2.04 -6.59
N ALA A 73 -5.04 -1.09 -5.77
CA ALA A 73 -4.11 -1.35 -4.68
C ALA A 73 -4.85 -2.05 -3.53
N GLY A 74 -4.72 -3.38 -3.43
CA GLY A 74 -5.28 -4.15 -2.31
C GLY A 74 -4.57 -3.88 -0.98
N VAL A 75 -3.26 -3.61 -1.05
CA VAL A 75 -2.44 -3.17 0.08
C VAL A 75 -1.61 -1.99 -0.35
N ALA A 76 -1.65 -0.90 0.41
CA ALA A 76 -0.90 0.32 0.14
C ALA A 76 -0.40 0.96 1.44
N ARG A 77 0.34 2.06 1.32
CA ARG A 77 0.78 2.89 2.44
C ARG A 77 0.26 4.31 2.26
N ALA A 78 0.03 4.99 3.38
CA ALA A 78 -0.25 6.42 3.37
C ALA A 78 0.91 7.20 2.73
N GLY A 79 0.60 8.25 1.98
CA GLY A 79 1.59 9.09 1.30
C GLY A 79 2.14 8.49 0.00
N LEU A 80 1.47 7.51 -0.62
CA LEU A 80 1.83 6.95 -1.92
C LEU A 80 0.75 7.19 -2.96
N ASP A 81 1.19 7.31 -4.22
CA ASP A 81 0.31 7.24 -5.37
C ASP A 81 -0.11 5.79 -5.61
N VAL A 82 -1.38 5.58 -5.86
CA VAL A 82 -1.96 4.27 -6.12
C VAL A 82 -2.87 4.34 -7.34
N PRO A 83 -2.52 3.68 -8.44
CA PRO A 83 -3.38 3.59 -9.59
C PRO A 83 -4.52 2.58 -9.35
N MET A 84 -5.69 2.91 -9.89
CA MET A 84 -6.78 1.96 -10.05
C MET A 84 -7.21 1.99 -11.52
N ARG A 85 -7.45 0.82 -12.09
CA ARG A 85 -7.97 0.67 -13.44
C ARG A 85 -9.29 -0.05 -13.39
N VAL A 86 -10.29 0.56 -14.01
CA VAL A 86 -11.61 -0.04 -14.22
C VAL A 86 -11.75 -0.35 -15.71
N GLU A 87 -12.02 -1.60 -16.04
CA GLU A 87 -12.23 -2.06 -17.39
C GLU A 87 -13.62 -2.69 -17.49
N VAL A 88 -14.39 -2.23 -18.46
CA VAL A 88 -15.74 -2.72 -18.72
C VAL A 88 -15.81 -3.23 -20.14
N ASP A 89 -16.06 -4.53 -20.29
CA ASP A 89 -16.43 -5.15 -21.56
C ASP A 89 -17.95 -5.19 -21.67
N SER A 90 -18.48 -5.01 -22.89
CA SER A 90 -19.90 -5.14 -23.18
C SER A 90 -20.13 -6.07 -24.38
N ASP A 91 -21.06 -7.03 -24.22
CA ASP A 91 -21.50 -7.91 -25.28
C ASP A 91 -22.50 -7.22 -26.22
N ARG A 92 -22.86 -5.98 -25.96
CA ARG A 92 -23.86 -5.19 -26.72
C ARG A 92 -23.31 -3.80 -27.03
N PRO A 93 -23.88 -3.10 -28.01
CA PRO A 93 -23.49 -1.71 -28.27
C PRO A 93 -23.63 -0.84 -27.06
N TRP A 94 -22.71 0.11 -26.91
CA TRP A 94 -22.77 1.09 -25.84
C TRP A 94 -23.99 2.01 -25.98
N GLY A 95 -24.51 2.48 -24.85
CA GLY A 95 -25.50 3.56 -24.83
C GLY A 95 -24.88 4.92 -25.15
N GLU A 96 -25.65 5.97 -24.95
CA GLU A 96 -25.17 7.36 -25.12
C GLU A 96 -24.03 7.69 -24.15
N HIS A 97 -24.10 7.15 -22.93
CA HIS A 97 -23.07 7.31 -21.90
C HIS A 97 -22.85 6.01 -21.15
N ILE A 98 -21.67 5.90 -20.55
CA ILE A 98 -21.33 4.86 -19.58
C ILE A 98 -21.37 5.52 -18.20
N THR A 99 -22.21 5.00 -17.32
CA THR A 99 -22.29 5.50 -15.94
C THR A 99 -21.68 4.49 -14.97
N LEU A 100 -20.68 4.95 -14.22
CA LEU A 100 -20.06 4.21 -13.12
C LEU A 100 -20.52 4.79 -11.80
N SER A 101 -20.90 3.93 -10.87
CA SER A 101 -21.14 4.28 -9.46
C SER A 101 -19.98 3.77 -8.60
N ILE A 102 -19.44 4.62 -7.75
CA ILE A 102 -18.36 4.29 -6.82
C ILE A 102 -18.75 4.77 -5.42
N SER A 103 -18.62 3.90 -4.42
CA SER A 103 -18.93 4.28 -3.03
C SER A 103 -18.09 5.46 -2.56
N ARG A 104 -18.74 6.49 -2.07
CA ARG A 104 -18.11 7.76 -1.61
C ARG A 104 -17.04 7.52 -0.54
N GLU A 105 -17.21 6.52 0.32
CA GLU A 105 -16.28 6.20 1.37
C GLU A 105 -14.87 5.94 0.83
N TYR A 106 -14.75 5.37 -0.36
CA TYR A 106 -13.45 5.07 -0.97
C TYR A 106 -12.60 6.33 -1.22
N PHE A 107 -13.26 7.44 -1.58
CA PHE A 107 -12.58 8.71 -1.86
C PHE A 107 -12.05 9.42 -0.61
N THR A 108 -12.48 9.01 0.57
CA THR A 108 -12.09 9.66 1.83
C THR A 108 -10.64 9.44 2.22
N ILE A 109 -9.98 8.44 1.65
CA ILE A 109 -8.56 8.16 1.92
C ILE A 109 -7.60 8.91 1.00
N PHE A 110 -8.11 9.58 -0.03
CA PHE A 110 -7.31 10.27 -1.04
C PHE A 110 -7.31 11.79 -0.84
N GLU A 111 -6.16 12.43 -1.09
CA GLU A 111 -5.99 13.88 -1.05
C GLU A 111 -6.14 14.49 -2.46
N THR A 112 -5.50 13.87 -3.44
CA THR A 112 -5.61 14.25 -4.85
C THR A 112 -6.03 13.05 -5.67
N GLN A 113 -6.80 13.31 -6.73
CA GLN A 113 -7.34 12.26 -7.58
C GLN A 113 -7.63 12.79 -8.97
N GLY A 114 -7.43 11.94 -9.96
CA GLY A 114 -7.69 12.23 -11.36
C GLY A 114 -8.24 11.00 -12.08
N PHE A 115 -9.11 11.25 -13.05
CA PHE A 115 -9.65 10.23 -13.95
C PHE A 115 -9.12 10.44 -15.36
N PHE A 116 -8.85 9.35 -16.05
CA PHE A 116 -8.56 9.37 -17.48
C PHE A 116 -9.31 8.20 -18.17
N PRO A 117 -10.25 8.50 -19.09
CA PRO A 117 -10.70 9.84 -19.50
C PRO A 117 -11.37 10.62 -18.37
N ASP A 118 -11.42 11.94 -18.52
CA ASP A 118 -12.19 12.79 -17.62
C ASP A 118 -13.67 12.44 -17.70
N ALA A 119 -14.36 12.55 -16.57
CA ALA A 119 -15.80 12.36 -16.54
C ALA A 119 -16.52 13.59 -17.11
N ASP A 120 -17.50 13.38 -18.01
CA ASP A 120 -18.35 14.46 -18.55
C ASP A 120 -19.19 15.11 -17.46
N SER A 121 -19.63 14.32 -16.50
CA SER A 121 -20.38 14.79 -15.34
C SER A 121 -20.17 13.89 -14.13
N SER A 122 -20.35 14.47 -12.94
CA SER A 122 -20.38 13.74 -11.69
C SER A 122 -21.53 14.21 -10.80
N THR A 123 -22.25 13.26 -10.21
CA THR A 123 -23.34 13.52 -9.27
C THR A 123 -23.20 12.59 -8.07
N GLY A 124 -23.90 12.88 -6.98
CA GLY A 124 -23.83 12.02 -5.79
C GLY A 124 -25.13 12.00 -5.00
N ASN A 125 -25.44 10.85 -4.41
CA ASN A 125 -26.63 10.67 -3.55
C ASN A 125 -26.30 10.65 -2.04
N GLY A 126 -25.06 10.95 -1.67
CA GLY A 126 -24.57 10.90 -0.29
C GLY A 126 -23.84 9.60 0.08
N GLN A 127 -24.19 8.48 -0.51
CA GLN A 127 -23.51 7.18 -0.32
C GLN A 127 -22.57 6.87 -1.47
N ASP A 128 -22.99 7.16 -2.70
CA ASP A 128 -22.24 6.88 -3.92
C ASP A 128 -22.02 8.16 -4.72
N VAL A 129 -20.98 8.12 -5.55
CA VAL A 129 -20.69 9.11 -6.58
C VAL A 129 -20.86 8.43 -7.92
N PHE A 130 -21.59 9.08 -8.81
CA PHE A 130 -21.88 8.62 -10.16
C PHE A 130 -21.06 9.46 -11.12
N PHE A 131 -20.35 8.80 -12.00
CA PHE A 131 -19.55 9.42 -13.06
C PHE A 131 -20.07 8.97 -14.41
N SER A 132 -20.29 9.92 -15.29
CA SER A 132 -20.71 9.66 -16.67
C SER A 132 -19.54 9.92 -17.61
N PHE A 133 -19.37 9.05 -18.59
CA PHE A 133 -18.29 9.09 -19.56
C PHE A 133 -18.83 8.84 -20.96
N ASP A 134 -18.15 9.41 -21.95
CA ASP A 134 -18.36 9.05 -23.35
C ASP A 134 -18.00 7.58 -23.60
N PRO A 135 -18.82 6.83 -24.31
CA PRO A 135 -18.53 5.45 -24.63
C PRO A 135 -17.39 5.33 -25.66
N PRO A 136 -16.58 4.25 -25.60
CA PRO A 136 -15.62 3.96 -26.65
C PRO A 136 -16.35 3.50 -27.91
N ALA A 137 -15.60 3.30 -29.00
CA ALA A 137 -16.15 2.71 -30.22
C ALA A 137 -16.71 1.31 -29.95
N ASP A 138 -17.78 0.94 -30.68
CA ASP A 138 -18.42 -0.37 -30.53
C ASP A 138 -17.40 -1.51 -30.61
N GLY A 139 -17.54 -2.49 -29.73
CA GLY A 139 -16.68 -3.66 -29.65
C GLY A 139 -15.33 -3.39 -28.96
N GLN A 140 -15.10 -2.18 -28.48
CA GLN A 140 -13.91 -1.88 -27.64
C GLN A 140 -14.30 -1.83 -26.16
N PRO A 141 -13.41 -2.28 -25.24
CA PRO A 141 -13.66 -2.13 -23.83
C PRO A 141 -13.57 -0.64 -23.42
N PHE A 142 -14.40 -0.23 -22.47
CA PHE A 142 -14.22 1.04 -21.78
C PHE A 142 -13.15 0.85 -20.72
N VAL A 143 -12.16 1.75 -20.72
CA VAL A 143 -11.06 1.73 -19.74
C VAL A 143 -10.99 3.07 -19.05
N LEU A 144 -11.07 3.05 -17.74
CA LEU A 144 -10.89 4.20 -16.87
C LEU A 144 -9.67 3.98 -15.99
N ASP A 145 -8.69 4.85 -16.14
CA ASP A 145 -7.56 4.95 -15.22
C ASP A 145 -7.85 6.02 -14.17
N TYR A 146 -7.68 5.68 -12.92
CA TYR A 146 -7.85 6.55 -11.76
C TYR A 146 -6.54 6.59 -10.98
N ASP A 147 -5.91 7.76 -11.00
CA ASP A 147 -4.70 8.02 -10.24
C ASP A 147 -5.06 8.80 -8.98
N ALA A 148 -4.63 8.29 -7.84
CA ALA A 148 -4.95 8.89 -6.56
C ALA A 148 -3.77 8.84 -5.59
N TYR A 149 -3.59 9.94 -4.86
CA TYR A 149 -2.60 10.05 -3.81
C TYR A 149 -3.27 9.81 -2.45
N ILE A 150 -2.80 8.81 -1.72
CA ILE A 150 -3.33 8.50 -0.38
C ILE A 150 -2.85 9.56 0.61
N GLN A 151 -3.79 10.15 1.35
CA GLN A 151 -3.47 11.14 2.38
C GLN A 151 -2.45 10.58 3.39
N PRO A 152 -1.39 11.35 3.73
CA PRO A 152 -0.43 10.93 4.78
C PRO A 152 -1.07 10.68 6.14
N SER A 153 -2.21 11.32 6.42
CA SER A 153 -2.98 11.16 7.66
C SER A 153 -3.91 9.95 7.66
N ALA A 154 -4.10 9.27 6.52
CA ALA A 154 -4.96 8.12 6.42
C ALA A 154 -4.36 6.94 7.20
N GLN A 155 -5.03 6.48 8.25
CA GLN A 155 -4.59 5.37 9.09
C GLN A 155 -5.35 4.07 8.82
N ARG A 156 -6.47 4.16 8.12
CA ARG A 156 -7.36 3.04 7.79
C ARG A 156 -7.62 3.04 6.31
N GLY A 157 -7.64 1.84 5.73
CA GLY A 157 -8.08 1.65 4.36
C GLY A 157 -9.58 1.89 4.20
N ALA A 158 -10.03 1.83 2.96
CA ALA A 158 -11.43 1.99 2.60
C ALA A 158 -11.90 0.83 1.73
N SER A 159 -13.20 0.61 1.73
CA SER A 159 -13.88 -0.31 0.83
C SER A 159 -14.72 0.48 -0.16
N ALA A 160 -14.91 -0.07 -1.34
CA ALA A 160 -15.85 0.47 -2.32
C ALA A 160 -16.65 -0.63 -2.97
N ARG A 161 -17.87 -0.31 -3.33
CA ARG A 161 -18.59 -0.99 -4.41
C ARG A 161 -18.47 -0.16 -5.66
N ILE A 162 -18.05 -0.79 -6.75
CA ILE A 162 -17.97 -0.18 -8.07
C ILE A 162 -19.00 -0.89 -8.93
N SER A 163 -19.85 -0.13 -9.58
CA SER A 163 -20.94 -0.68 -10.39
C SER A 163 -21.01 0.03 -11.74
N VAL A 164 -21.32 -0.73 -12.78
CA VAL A 164 -21.77 -0.20 -14.06
C VAL A 164 -23.29 -0.09 -14.00
N LEU A 165 -23.83 1.06 -14.37
CA LEU A 165 -25.26 1.28 -14.39
C LEU A 165 -25.84 1.07 -15.78
N ASP A 166 -27.05 0.52 -15.84
CA ASP A 166 -27.91 0.45 -17.02
C ASP A 166 -29.21 1.17 -16.66
N GLY A 167 -29.33 2.42 -17.08
CA GLY A 167 -30.31 3.36 -16.51
C GLY A 167 -30.02 3.64 -15.04
N ASP A 168 -31.04 3.50 -14.20
CA ASP A 168 -30.91 3.74 -12.73
C ASP A 168 -30.50 2.50 -11.94
N ALA A 169 -30.34 1.34 -12.59
CA ALA A 169 -30.03 0.08 -11.93
C ALA A 169 -28.59 -0.36 -12.14
N ALA A 170 -27.99 -0.96 -11.11
CA ALA A 170 -26.69 -1.57 -11.24
C ALA A 170 -26.78 -2.84 -12.12
N ALA A 171 -26.14 -2.84 -13.28
CA ALA A 171 -26.07 -3.99 -14.17
C ALA A 171 -25.04 -5.01 -13.66
N VAL A 172 -23.88 -4.56 -13.25
CA VAL A 172 -22.82 -5.40 -12.68
C VAL A 172 -22.09 -4.62 -11.61
N SER A 173 -21.64 -5.30 -10.55
CA SER A 173 -20.94 -4.67 -9.43
C SER A 173 -19.80 -5.55 -8.93
N VAL A 174 -18.75 -4.91 -8.42
CA VAL A 174 -17.66 -5.55 -7.68
C VAL A 174 -17.41 -4.81 -6.39
N ASP A 175 -17.07 -5.56 -5.35
CA ASP A 175 -16.62 -4.99 -4.08
C ASP A 175 -15.09 -5.05 -4.03
N ILE A 176 -14.46 -3.92 -3.68
CA ILE A 176 -13.02 -3.80 -3.52
C ILE A 176 -12.68 -3.29 -2.12
N ARG A 177 -11.46 -3.57 -1.68
CA ARG A 177 -10.97 -3.07 -0.40
C ARG A 177 -9.48 -2.79 -0.48
N THR A 178 -9.10 -1.55 -0.18
CA THR A 178 -7.72 -1.15 0.03
C THR A 178 -7.39 -1.20 1.51
N PHE A 179 -6.39 -1.97 1.87
CA PHE A 179 -5.86 -2.02 3.22
C PHE A 179 -4.64 -1.11 3.30
N LEU A 180 -4.61 -0.20 4.31
CA LEU A 180 -3.44 0.65 4.54
C LEU A 180 -2.55 0.03 5.62
N PHE A 181 -1.28 -0.14 5.25
CA PHE A 181 -0.25 -0.56 6.17
C PHE A 181 0.38 0.70 6.81
N PRO A 182 0.56 0.74 8.14
CA PRO A 182 1.16 1.88 8.84
C PRO A 182 2.63 2.11 8.50
#